data_a7b1985b030fafb343d4555eba56ba5e
#
_entry.id   a7b1985b030fafb343d4555eba56ba5e
#
_cell.length_a   1.000
_cell.length_b   1.000
_cell.length_c   1.000
_cell.angle_alpha   90.00
_cell.angle_beta   90.00
_cell.angle_gamma   90.00
#
_symmetry.space_group_name_H-M   'P 1'
#
loop_
_entity.id
_entity.type
_entity.pdbx_description
1 polymer ?
#
loop_
_entity_poly.entity_id
_entity_poly.type
_entity_poly.pdbx_seq_one_letter_code
_entity_poly.pdbx_strand_id
1 'polypeptide(L)'
;MALPKLESPTYTLEVPSTGEKVKFRPFLVKEQKILMIAEESKDDNQIYDAMETLISSCTFGKVDVKTVNLFDVEYIFLQLRAKSVGEMVELNLLCPDDNKTRVPTKIDLTKLDVDIGEGHTDKIPLTSNITMHMKYPTLDNIRTIDKKGSETNSIFSILKSCIHEVHDGDTIYSRIDIS
;
A
#
# COMPACT_ATOMS: atom_id res chain seq x y z
N MET A 1 -27.10 -17.21 28.81
CA MET A 1 -27.45 -17.27 27.38
C MET A 1 -26.20 -16.83 26.61
N ALA A 2 -25.69 -17.69 25.74
CA ALA A 2 -24.62 -17.28 24.83
C ALA A 2 -25.21 -16.44 23.68
N LEU A 3 -24.62 -15.29 23.39
CA LEU A 3 -25.03 -14.48 22.24
C LEU A 3 -24.76 -15.27 20.94
N PRO A 4 -25.65 -15.15 19.92
CA PRO A 4 -25.40 -15.80 18.65
C PRO A 4 -24.09 -15.29 18.02
N LYS A 5 -23.27 -16.23 17.55
CA LYS A 5 -22.07 -15.87 16.78
C LYS A 5 -22.51 -15.39 15.40
N LEU A 6 -22.27 -14.12 15.12
CA LEU A 6 -22.44 -13.56 13.77
C LEU A 6 -21.29 -14.08 12.90
N GLU A 7 -21.62 -14.90 11.91
CA GLU A 7 -20.67 -15.28 10.87
C GLU A 7 -20.56 -14.14 9.84
N SER A 8 -19.39 -13.53 9.72
CA SER A 8 -19.13 -12.55 8.68
C SER A 8 -18.86 -13.27 7.35
N PRO A 9 -19.40 -12.76 6.23
CA PRO A 9 -19.05 -13.30 4.91
C PRO A 9 -17.55 -13.22 4.68
N THR A 10 -17.01 -14.19 3.95
CA THR A 10 -15.60 -14.21 3.56
C THR A 10 -15.48 -14.10 2.05
N TYR A 11 -14.51 -13.34 1.61
CA TYR A 11 -14.15 -13.11 0.21
C TYR A 11 -12.71 -13.56 -0.03
N THR A 12 -12.31 -13.62 -1.29
CA THR A 12 -10.94 -13.90 -1.70
C THR A 12 -10.47 -12.78 -2.61
N LEU A 13 -9.27 -12.29 -2.38
CA LEU A 13 -8.56 -11.39 -3.28
C LEU A 13 -7.24 -12.04 -3.70
N GLU A 14 -6.67 -11.57 -4.79
CA GLU A 14 -5.33 -11.94 -5.26
C GLU A 14 -4.40 -10.76 -5.03
N VAL A 15 -3.27 -11.00 -4.35
CA VAL A 15 -2.28 -9.96 -4.06
C VAL A 15 -1.56 -9.60 -5.36
N PRO A 16 -1.56 -8.35 -5.82
CA PRO A 16 -1.07 -7.97 -7.14
C PRO A 16 0.39 -8.35 -7.42
N SER A 17 1.27 -8.21 -6.44
CA SER A 17 2.71 -8.47 -6.63
C SER A 17 3.06 -9.96 -6.70
N THR A 18 2.31 -10.82 -6.00
CA THR A 18 2.65 -12.23 -5.81
C THR A 18 1.68 -13.19 -6.48
N GLY A 19 0.48 -12.74 -6.83
CA GLY A 19 -0.61 -13.61 -7.29
C GLY A 19 -1.18 -14.52 -6.19
N GLU A 20 -0.78 -14.35 -4.93
CA GLU A 20 -1.26 -15.16 -3.81
C GLU A 20 -2.72 -14.86 -3.51
N LYS A 21 -3.52 -15.91 -3.34
CA LYS A 21 -4.93 -15.77 -2.97
C LYS A 21 -5.10 -15.70 -1.46
N VAL A 22 -5.58 -14.56 -0.99
CA VAL A 22 -5.81 -14.30 0.43
C VAL A 22 -7.30 -14.23 0.71
N LYS A 23 -7.76 -14.98 1.73
CA LYS A 23 -9.13 -14.86 2.25
C LYS A 23 -9.22 -13.68 3.19
N PHE A 24 -10.31 -12.92 3.08
CA PHE A 24 -10.57 -11.79 3.96
C PHE A 24 -12.06 -11.69 4.31
N ARG A 25 -12.35 -10.96 5.37
CA ARG A 25 -13.70 -10.54 5.76
C ARG A 25 -13.82 -9.02 5.73
N PRO A 26 -15.02 -8.48 5.54
CA PRO A 26 -15.27 -7.06 5.77
C PRO A 26 -14.86 -6.65 7.17
N PHE A 27 -14.45 -5.40 7.34
CA PHE A 27 -14.19 -4.87 8.68
C PHE A 27 -15.51 -4.58 9.42
N LEU A 28 -15.45 -4.71 10.72
CA LEU A 28 -16.57 -4.47 11.62
C LEU A 28 -16.53 -3.02 12.11
N VAL A 29 -17.61 -2.60 12.77
CA VAL A 29 -17.73 -1.25 13.35
C VAL A 29 -16.55 -0.92 14.29
N LYS A 30 -16.00 -1.90 15.00
CA LYS A 30 -14.84 -1.69 15.87
C LYS A 30 -13.59 -1.30 15.10
N GLU A 31 -13.32 -1.94 13.96
CA GLU A 31 -12.17 -1.60 13.09
C GLU A 31 -12.42 -0.25 12.39
N GLN A 32 -13.64 0.03 11.95
CA GLN A 32 -14.01 1.34 11.40
C GLN A 32 -13.77 2.46 12.42
N LYS A 33 -14.12 2.25 13.68
CA LYS A 33 -13.88 3.23 14.73
C LYS A 33 -12.39 3.51 14.93
N ILE A 34 -11.52 2.49 14.83
CA ILE A 34 -10.07 2.68 14.92
C ILE A 34 -9.58 3.58 13.78
N LEU A 35 -10.03 3.34 12.53
CA LEU A 35 -9.69 4.20 11.40
C LEU A 35 -10.16 5.65 11.59
N MET A 36 -11.39 5.85 12.06
CA MET A 36 -11.92 7.21 12.29
C MET A 36 -11.11 7.96 13.35
N ILE A 37 -10.73 7.30 14.44
CA ILE A 37 -9.90 7.91 15.48
C ILE A 37 -8.51 8.27 14.94
N ALA A 38 -7.93 7.38 14.13
CA ALA A 38 -6.62 7.64 13.51
C ALA A 38 -6.69 8.81 12.52
N GLU A 39 -7.75 8.93 11.72
CA GLU A 39 -7.97 10.04 10.81
C GLU A 39 -8.15 11.38 11.56
N GLU A 40 -8.91 11.39 12.65
CA GLU A 40 -9.11 12.57 13.50
C GLU A 40 -7.81 13.06 14.15
N SER A 41 -6.87 12.16 14.43
CA SER A 41 -5.56 12.52 15.03
C SER A 41 -4.69 13.35 14.10
N LYS A 42 -4.89 13.27 12.78
CA LYS A 42 -4.04 13.85 11.72
C LYS A 42 -2.57 13.42 11.83
N ASP A 43 -2.31 12.30 12.47
CA ASP A 43 -1.00 11.69 12.60
C ASP A 43 -0.92 10.50 11.64
N ASP A 44 -0.09 10.64 10.62
CA ASP A 44 0.06 9.62 9.59
C ASP A 44 0.53 8.27 10.16
N ASN A 45 1.35 8.27 11.21
CA ASN A 45 1.77 7.03 11.86
C ASN A 45 0.59 6.30 12.50
N GLN A 46 -0.32 7.03 13.14
CA GLN A 46 -1.54 6.42 13.68
C GLN A 46 -2.45 5.88 12.59
N ILE A 47 -2.52 6.56 11.44
CA ILE A 47 -3.26 6.06 10.27
C ILE A 47 -2.64 4.75 9.76
N TYR A 48 -1.33 4.69 9.64
CA TYR A 48 -0.61 3.48 9.21
C TYR A 48 -0.79 2.31 10.21
N ASP A 49 -0.72 2.58 11.50
CA ASP A 49 -0.95 1.57 12.56
C ASP A 49 -2.40 1.05 12.53
N ALA A 50 -3.36 1.94 12.26
CA ALA A 50 -4.76 1.56 12.10
C ALA A 50 -4.97 0.68 10.86
N MET A 51 -4.34 1.01 9.73
CA MET A 51 -4.39 0.21 8.49
C MET A 51 -3.75 -1.17 8.72
N GLU A 52 -2.57 -1.24 9.35
CA GLU A 52 -1.89 -2.49 9.69
C GLU A 52 -2.78 -3.39 10.54
N THR A 53 -3.36 -2.84 11.61
CA THR A 53 -4.26 -3.55 12.52
C THR A 53 -5.50 -4.07 11.79
N LEU A 54 -6.09 -3.24 10.93
CA LEU A 54 -7.29 -3.57 10.17
C LEU A 54 -7.01 -4.69 9.16
N ILE A 55 -5.97 -4.54 8.34
CA ILE A 55 -5.63 -5.53 7.30
C ILE A 55 -5.30 -6.87 7.97
N SER A 56 -4.44 -6.89 8.99
CA SER A 56 -4.10 -8.10 9.72
C SER A 56 -5.35 -8.79 10.30
N SER A 57 -6.23 -8.03 10.96
CA SER A 57 -7.49 -8.58 11.52
C SER A 57 -8.41 -9.15 10.44
N CYS A 58 -8.56 -8.44 9.32
CA CYS A 58 -9.51 -8.80 8.27
C CYS A 58 -8.98 -9.94 7.39
N THR A 59 -7.67 -10.11 7.26
CA THR A 59 -7.02 -11.19 6.51
C THR A 59 -6.64 -12.39 7.39
N PHE A 60 -7.14 -12.43 8.64
CA PHE A 60 -6.87 -13.50 9.59
C PHE A 60 -5.38 -13.69 9.90
N GLY A 61 -4.60 -12.59 9.90
CA GLY A 61 -3.15 -12.60 10.12
C GLY A 61 -2.33 -13.21 8.97
N LYS A 62 -2.92 -13.39 7.78
CA LYS A 62 -2.22 -13.95 6.62
C LYS A 62 -1.34 -12.94 5.89
N VAL A 63 -1.67 -11.66 5.97
CA VAL A 63 -0.89 -10.58 5.36
C VAL A 63 -0.12 -9.86 6.46
N ASP A 64 1.19 -9.86 6.33
CA ASP A 64 2.08 -9.02 7.14
C ASP A 64 2.35 -7.71 6.39
N VAL A 65 1.65 -6.66 6.79
CA VAL A 65 1.69 -5.33 6.15
C VAL A 65 3.09 -4.71 6.12
N LYS A 66 4.00 -5.15 7.00
CA LYS A 66 5.38 -4.64 7.07
C LYS A 66 6.27 -5.17 5.96
N THR A 67 5.94 -6.37 5.45
CA THR A 67 6.77 -7.08 4.47
C THR A 67 6.24 -6.98 3.05
N VAL A 68 4.94 -6.71 2.88
CA VAL A 68 4.34 -6.57 1.55
C VAL A 68 4.59 -5.18 0.97
N ASN A 69 4.52 -5.07 -0.35
CA ASN A 69 4.71 -3.81 -1.07
C ASN A 69 3.60 -2.81 -0.74
N LEU A 70 3.92 -1.52 -0.78
CA LEU A 70 2.95 -0.48 -0.45
C LEU A 70 1.68 -0.54 -1.32
N PHE A 71 1.83 -0.76 -2.63
CA PHE A 71 0.68 -0.85 -3.52
C PHE A 71 -0.21 -2.09 -3.25
N ASP A 72 0.36 -3.19 -2.75
CA ASP A 72 -0.42 -4.34 -2.29
C ASP A 72 -1.26 -3.98 -1.05
N VAL A 73 -0.65 -3.24 -0.09
CA VAL A 73 -1.35 -2.74 1.09
C VAL A 73 -2.54 -1.86 0.69
N GLU A 74 -2.31 -0.93 -0.23
CA GLU A 74 -3.35 -0.03 -0.75
C GLU A 74 -4.46 -0.80 -1.47
N TYR A 75 -4.11 -1.74 -2.33
CA TYR A 75 -5.07 -2.59 -3.04
C TYR A 75 -5.91 -3.43 -2.07
N ILE A 76 -5.28 -4.10 -1.11
CA ILE A 76 -5.98 -4.89 -0.09
C ILE A 76 -6.94 -4.00 0.71
N PHE A 77 -6.49 -2.81 1.11
CA PHE A 77 -7.33 -1.86 1.84
C PHE A 77 -8.55 -1.40 1.02
N LEU A 78 -8.37 -1.12 -0.28
CA LEU A 78 -9.46 -0.76 -1.18
C LEU A 78 -10.48 -1.90 -1.30
N GLN A 79 -10.04 -3.15 -1.44
CA GLN A 79 -10.92 -4.32 -1.51
C GLN A 79 -11.68 -4.53 -0.18
N LEU A 80 -11.00 -4.37 0.96
CA LEU A 80 -11.64 -4.40 2.28
C LEU A 80 -12.72 -3.32 2.40
N ARG A 81 -12.40 -2.08 1.99
CA ARG A 81 -13.34 -0.97 2.00
C ARG A 81 -14.55 -1.23 1.10
N ALA A 82 -14.32 -1.72 -0.12
CA ALA A 82 -15.38 -2.02 -1.08
C ALA A 82 -16.41 -3.00 -0.48
N LYS A 83 -15.95 -4.05 0.19
CA LYS A 83 -16.84 -5.06 0.79
C LYS A 83 -17.42 -4.67 2.15
N SER A 84 -16.89 -3.63 2.79
CA SER A 84 -17.34 -3.20 4.14
C SER A 84 -18.31 -2.02 4.11
N VAL A 85 -18.05 -1.04 3.22
CA VAL A 85 -18.79 0.23 3.16
C VAL A 85 -19.63 0.35 1.88
N GLY A 86 -19.08 -0.20 0.77
CA GLY A 86 -19.72 -0.16 -0.54
C GLY A 86 -18.71 -0.05 -1.66
N GLU A 87 -19.09 -0.61 -2.80
CA GLU A 87 -18.23 -0.74 -3.98
C GLU A 87 -18.11 0.57 -4.78
N MET A 88 -19.11 1.45 -4.67
CA MET A 88 -19.13 2.73 -5.37
C MET A 88 -18.69 3.87 -4.47
N VAL A 89 -17.80 4.73 -4.96
CA VAL A 89 -17.37 5.97 -4.29
C VAL A 89 -17.76 7.16 -5.15
N GLU A 90 -18.38 8.15 -4.54
CA GLU A 90 -18.67 9.43 -5.18
C GLU A 90 -17.62 10.45 -4.75
N LEU A 91 -16.92 11.01 -5.71
CA LEU A 91 -15.87 12.02 -5.50
C LEU A 91 -16.20 13.27 -6.32
N ASN A 92 -15.81 14.42 -5.80
CA ASN A 92 -15.84 15.68 -6.54
C ASN A 92 -14.41 16.00 -7.01
N LEU A 93 -14.06 15.53 -8.19
CA LEU A 93 -12.73 15.73 -8.76
C LEU A 93 -12.58 17.18 -9.27
N LEU A 94 -11.42 17.76 -9.03
CA LEU A 94 -11.06 19.07 -9.54
C LEU A 94 -10.70 18.91 -11.03
N CYS A 95 -11.34 19.72 -11.89
CA CYS A 95 -11.05 19.72 -13.31
C CYS A 95 -9.62 20.24 -13.55
N PRO A 96 -8.77 19.49 -14.28
CA PRO A 96 -7.38 19.92 -14.52
C PRO A 96 -7.28 21.13 -15.49
N ASP A 97 -8.32 21.38 -16.29
CA ASP A 97 -8.29 22.46 -17.28
C ASP A 97 -8.35 23.86 -16.63
N ASP A 98 -9.19 24.03 -15.62
CA ASP A 98 -9.42 25.32 -14.97
C ASP A 98 -9.01 25.38 -13.49
N ASN A 99 -8.71 24.22 -12.88
CA ASN A 99 -8.37 24.05 -11.46
C ASN A 99 -9.39 24.70 -10.50
N LYS A 100 -10.65 24.81 -10.92
CA LYS A 100 -11.75 25.44 -10.14
C LYS A 100 -13.01 24.61 -10.14
N THR A 101 -13.41 24.11 -11.30
CA THR A 101 -14.65 23.33 -11.46
C THR A 101 -14.50 21.96 -10.80
N ARG A 102 -15.48 21.58 -9.98
CA ARG A 102 -15.55 20.23 -9.38
C ARG A 102 -16.59 19.40 -10.12
N VAL A 103 -16.15 18.25 -10.59
CA VAL A 103 -16.98 17.32 -11.35
C VAL A 103 -17.33 16.12 -10.47
N PRO A 104 -18.62 15.86 -10.19
CA PRO A 104 -19.03 14.67 -9.46
C PRO A 104 -18.73 13.43 -10.30
N THR A 105 -17.92 12.54 -9.76
CA THR A 105 -17.47 11.32 -10.43
C THR A 105 -17.74 10.12 -9.54
N LYS A 106 -18.25 9.04 -10.15
CA LYS A 106 -18.47 7.76 -9.46
C LYS A 106 -17.36 6.78 -9.89
N ILE A 107 -16.69 6.22 -8.90
CA ILE A 107 -15.64 5.23 -9.09
C ILE A 107 -16.11 3.90 -8.51
N ASP A 108 -16.02 2.85 -9.31
CA ASP A 108 -16.27 1.48 -8.90
C ASP A 108 -14.96 0.86 -8.42
N LEU A 109 -14.84 0.67 -7.10
CA LEU A 109 -13.63 0.14 -6.47
C LEU A 109 -13.33 -1.31 -6.88
N THR A 110 -14.33 -2.07 -7.34
CA THR A 110 -14.13 -3.46 -7.77
C THR A 110 -13.42 -3.57 -9.13
N LYS A 111 -13.37 -2.48 -9.88
CA LYS A 111 -12.72 -2.39 -11.19
C LYS A 111 -11.31 -1.78 -11.11
N LEU A 112 -10.89 -1.39 -9.92
CA LEU A 112 -9.53 -0.91 -9.72
C LEU A 112 -8.58 -2.11 -9.67
N ASP A 113 -7.55 -2.03 -10.47
CA ASP A 113 -6.50 -3.02 -10.56
C ASP A 113 -5.13 -2.35 -10.54
N VAL A 114 -4.09 -3.13 -10.30
CA VAL A 114 -2.70 -2.67 -10.34
C VAL A 114 -2.14 -3.01 -11.71
N ASP A 115 -1.86 -1.98 -12.50
CA ASP A 115 -1.22 -2.13 -13.81
C ASP A 115 0.31 -2.07 -13.65
N ILE A 116 0.96 -3.19 -13.94
CA ILE A 116 2.42 -3.27 -14.04
C ILE A 116 2.74 -3.21 -15.53
N GLY A 117 3.19 -2.05 -16.01
CA GLY A 117 3.48 -1.79 -17.41
C GLY A 117 4.40 -2.82 -18.06
N GLU A 118 4.21 -3.05 -19.36
CA GLU A 118 5.08 -3.94 -20.14
C GLU A 118 6.54 -3.47 -20.07
N GLY A 119 7.46 -4.42 -19.85
CA GLY A 119 8.90 -4.14 -19.77
C GLY A 119 9.34 -3.58 -18.41
N HIS A 120 8.46 -3.54 -17.41
CA HIS A 120 8.85 -3.20 -16.05
C HIS A 120 9.90 -4.18 -15.52
N THR A 121 10.99 -3.66 -14.95
CA THR A 121 12.08 -4.45 -14.40
C THR A 121 12.61 -3.83 -13.12
N ASP A 122 13.03 -4.67 -12.20
CA ASP A 122 13.74 -4.30 -10.98
C ASP A 122 15.22 -4.01 -11.21
N LYS A 123 15.74 -4.31 -12.42
CA LYS A 123 17.16 -4.22 -12.77
C LYS A 123 17.44 -2.95 -13.54
N ILE A 124 18.22 -2.06 -12.95
CA ILE A 124 18.62 -0.78 -13.53
C ILE A 124 20.12 -0.83 -13.88
N PRO A 125 20.49 -0.91 -15.17
CA PRO A 125 21.89 -0.87 -15.57
C PRO A 125 22.44 0.54 -15.34
N LEU A 126 23.50 0.65 -14.52
CA LEU A 126 24.21 1.90 -14.24
C LEU A 126 25.39 2.08 -15.20
N THR A 127 26.08 0.99 -15.48
CA THR A 127 27.19 0.93 -16.46
C THR A 127 27.14 -0.40 -17.21
N SER A 128 28.12 -0.67 -18.07
CA SER A 128 28.23 -1.97 -18.76
C SER A 128 28.39 -3.15 -17.79
N ASN A 129 28.94 -2.93 -16.60
CA ASN A 129 29.25 -3.98 -15.64
C ASN A 129 28.49 -3.86 -14.33
N ILE A 130 27.86 -2.70 -14.05
CA ILE A 130 27.18 -2.44 -12.80
C ILE A 130 25.68 -2.39 -13.03
N THR A 131 24.93 -3.23 -12.31
CA THR A 131 23.47 -3.27 -12.31
C THR A 131 22.97 -3.09 -10.89
N MET A 132 22.05 -2.14 -10.70
CA MET A 132 21.35 -1.94 -9.44
C MET A 132 20.02 -2.68 -9.46
N HIS A 133 19.77 -3.47 -8.42
CA HIS A 133 18.50 -4.15 -8.20
C HIS A 133 17.65 -3.35 -7.21
N MET A 134 16.46 -3.02 -7.64
CA MET A 134 15.51 -2.25 -6.84
C MET A 134 14.39 -3.14 -6.32
N LYS A 135 13.76 -2.73 -5.23
CA LYS A 135 12.51 -3.31 -4.72
C LYS A 135 11.49 -2.21 -4.53
N TYR A 136 10.23 -2.59 -4.51
CA TYR A 136 9.16 -1.66 -4.20
C TYR A 136 9.25 -1.18 -2.74
N PRO A 137 8.81 0.07 -2.47
CA PRO A 137 8.73 0.55 -1.11
C PRO A 137 7.70 -0.25 -0.31
N THR A 138 7.99 -0.43 0.97
CA THR A 138 7.04 -0.95 1.97
C THR A 138 6.44 0.19 2.77
N LEU A 139 5.42 -0.11 3.57
CA LEU A 139 4.83 0.88 4.47
C LEU A 139 5.88 1.45 5.46
N ASP A 140 6.80 0.63 5.95
CA ASP A 140 7.87 1.05 6.85
C ASP A 140 8.85 2.03 6.19
N ASN A 141 9.12 1.87 4.87
CA ASN A 141 9.94 2.84 4.14
C ASN A 141 9.29 4.23 4.12
N ILE A 142 7.97 4.29 3.96
CA ILE A 142 7.23 5.57 3.96
C ILE A 142 7.19 6.20 5.35
N ARG A 143 7.05 5.41 6.41
CA ARG A 143 7.04 5.89 7.80
C ARG A 143 8.35 6.57 8.20
N THR A 144 9.48 6.13 7.66
CA THR A 144 10.82 6.66 7.99
C THR A 144 11.17 7.96 7.28
N ILE A 145 10.31 8.44 6.36
CA ILE A 145 10.56 9.68 5.62
C ILE A 145 10.40 10.89 6.54
N ASP A 146 11.43 11.73 6.59
CA ASP A 146 11.32 13.03 7.24
C ASP A 146 10.47 13.98 6.39
N LYS A 147 9.20 14.12 6.77
CA LYS A 147 8.25 15.04 6.11
C LYS A 147 8.54 16.52 6.36
N LYS A 148 9.46 16.84 7.27
CA LYS A 148 9.89 18.23 7.56
C LYS A 148 11.08 18.64 6.70
N GLY A 149 11.72 17.70 6.02
CA GLY A 149 12.80 17.96 5.07
C GLY A 149 12.30 18.53 3.74
N SER A 150 13.23 18.82 2.83
CA SER A 150 12.85 19.19 1.47
C SER A 150 12.23 17.99 0.75
N GLU A 151 11.28 18.26 -0.16
CA GLU A 151 10.66 17.22 -1.00
C GLU A 151 11.72 16.36 -1.72
N THR A 152 12.78 17.00 -2.21
CA THR A 152 13.92 16.32 -2.84
C THR A 152 14.58 15.31 -1.91
N ASN A 153 14.83 15.66 -0.65
CA ASN A 153 15.45 14.76 0.33
C ASN A 153 14.53 13.57 0.65
N SER A 154 13.21 13.81 0.71
CA SER A 154 12.23 12.74 0.91
C SER A 154 12.23 11.75 -0.24
N ILE A 155 12.28 12.22 -1.49
CA ILE A 155 12.37 11.37 -2.68
C ILE A 155 13.65 10.53 -2.66
N PHE A 156 14.81 11.14 -2.39
CA PHE A 156 16.07 10.40 -2.30
C PHE A 156 16.08 9.38 -1.17
N SER A 157 15.45 9.67 -0.03
CA SER A 157 15.30 8.72 1.08
C SER A 157 14.50 7.50 0.67
N ILE A 158 13.37 7.70 -0.06
CA ILE A 158 12.58 6.59 -0.60
C ILE A 158 13.41 5.76 -1.58
N LEU A 159 14.02 6.40 -2.59
CA LEU A 159 14.84 5.72 -3.59
C LEU A 159 15.95 4.91 -2.94
N LYS A 160 16.69 5.50 -1.99
CA LYS A 160 17.72 4.79 -1.21
C LYS A 160 17.15 3.59 -0.46
N SER A 161 15.96 3.70 0.10
CA SER A 161 15.31 2.60 0.83
C SER A 161 14.86 1.45 -0.09
N CYS A 162 14.66 1.74 -1.38
CA CYS A 162 14.26 0.75 -2.39
C CYS A 162 15.44 0.02 -3.04
N ILE A 163 16.69 0.46 -2.83
CA ILE A 163 17.86 -0.29 -3.31
C ILE A 163 17.94 -1.61 -2.53
N HIS A 164 17.95 -2.72 -3.26
CA HIS A 164 18.10 -4.05 -2.68
C HIS A 164 19.56 -4.47 -2.66
N GLU A 165 20.21 -4.46 -3.82
CA GLU A 165 21.60 -4.84 -3.98
C GLU A 165 22.18 -4.19 -5.25
N VAL A 166 23.53 -4.14 -5.35
CA VAL A 166 24.23 -3.68 -6.52
C VAL A 166 25.20 -4.78 -6.95
N HIS A 167 25.11 -5.17 -8.21
CA HIS A 167 25.99 -6.16 -8.84
C HIS A 167 27.07 -5.45 -9.65
N ASP A 168 28.35 -5.74 -9.38
CA ASP A 168 29.51 -5.30 -10.15
C ASP A 168 30.28 -6.53 -10.62
N GLY A 169 30.00 -7.00 -11.82
CA GLY A 169 30.47 -8.29 -12.31
C GLY A 169 30.04 -9.43 -11.41
N ASP A 170 31.01 -10.14 -10.83
CA ASP A 170 30.75 -11.26 -9.91
C ASP A 170 30.58 -10.82 -8.44
N THR A 171 30.72 -9.54 -8.13
CA THR A 171 30.61 -9.02 -6.77
C THR A 171 29.23 -8.46 -6.50
N ILE A 172 28.62 -8.86 -5.39
CA ILE A 172 27.31 -8.39 -4.96
C ILE A 172 27.48 -7.58 -3.68
N TYR A 173 27.03 -6.33 -3.73
CA TYR A 173 26.98 -5.44 -2.58
C TYR A 173 25.55 -5.39 -2.05
N SER A 174 25.36 -5.73 -0.78
CA SER A 174 24.07 -5.62 -0.10
C SER A 174 23.78 -4.18 0.30
N ARG A 175 22.54 -3.88 0.66
CA ARG A 175 22.16 -2.55 1.16
C ARG A 175 23.01 -2.08 2.36
N ILE A 176 23.48 -2.99 3.20
CA ILE A 176 24.33 -2.67 4.37
C ILE A 176 25.69 -2.13 3.90
N ASP A 177 26.19 -2.62 2.78
CA ASP A 177 27.49 -2.23 2.24
C ASP A 177 27.46 -0.88 1.51
N ILE A 178 26.25 -0.40 1.16
CA ILE A 178 26.01 0.81 0.34
C ILE A 178 25.61 2.02 1.23
N SER A 179 25.35 1.79 2.52
CA SER A 179 24.81 2.80 3.46
C SER A 179 25.88 3.74 4.03
#